data_a5e284f5b6d0b9d5407e21d09f2749ca
#
_entry.id   a5e284f5b6d0b9d5407e21d09f2749ca
#
_cell.length_a   1.000
_cell.length_b   1.000
_cell.length_c   1.000
_cell.angle_alpha   90.00
_cell.angle_beta   90.00
_cell.angle_gamma   90.00
#
_symmetry.space_group_name_H-M   'P 1'
#
loop_
_entity.id
_entity.type
_entity.pdbx_description
1 polymer ?
#
loop_
_entity_poly.entity_id
_entity_poly.type
_entity_poly.pdbx_seq_one_letter_code
_entity_poly.pdbx_strand_id
1 'polypeptide(L)'
;FNPDRASEQIDSVVALKHLIASSDGLMLASPEYAHGISGVMKNTLDWLVSDESFPYIPVALINTSPRAHHAQETLKEVITTMSGIIVESACMPIKLLGTELDAQGVVANERLRGQLVECLTTFALQIQLLKRLRLN
;
A
#
# COMPACT_ATOMS: atom_id res chain seq x y z
N PHE A 1 -16.85 0.85 5.98
CA PHE A 1 -17.45 1.89 5.14
C PHE A 1 -18.96 1.88 5.31
N ASN A 2 -19.55 3.05 5.42
CA ASN A 2 -21.00 3.24 5.46
C ASN A 2 -21.34 4.48 4.63
N PRO A 3 -22.05 4.34 3.49
CA PRO A 3 -22.38 5.46 2.62
C PRO A 3 -23.33 6.50 3.25
N ASP A 4 -24.07 6.11 4.30
CA ASP A 4 -24.99 7.00 5.03
C ASP A 4 -24.29 7.88 6.06
N ARG A 5 -22.98 7.70 6.26
CA ARG A 5 -22.16 8.47 7.21
C ARG A 5 -21.12 9.31 6.47
N ALA A 6 -21.12 10.59 6.76
CA ALA A 6 -20.06 11.46 6.25
C ALA A 6 -18.70 11.07 6.86
N SER A 7 -17.65 10.99 6.03
CA SER A 7 -16.30 10.61 6.45
C SER A 7 -15.74 11.55 7.52
N GLU A 8 -16.11 12.82 7.47
CA GLU A 8 -15.68 13.90 8.38
C GLU A 8 -16.20 13.70 9.82
N GLN A 9 -17.19 12.82 9.99
CA GLN A 9 -17.77 12.47 11.31
C GLN A 9 -17.09 11.25 11.97
N ILE A 10 -16.04 10.71 11.36
CA ILE A 10 -15.37 9.52 11.83
C ILE A 10 -13.88 9.83 12.03
N ASP A 11 -13.47 10.06 13.26
CA ASP A 11 -12.11 10.51 13.61
C ASP A 11 -11.00 9.65 12.99
N SER A 12 -11.18 8.32 12.97
CA SER A 12 -10.18 7.42 12.37
C SER A 12 -10.07 7.56 10.86
N VAL A 13 -11.16 7.89 10.16
CA VAL A 13 -11.17 8.16 8.71
C VAL A 13 -10.54 9.52 8.43
N VAL A 14 -10.85 10.54 9.24
CA VAL A 14 -10.23 11.85 9.16
C VAL A 14 -8.72 11.74 9.35
N ALA A 15 -8.28 11.02 10.39
CA ALA A 15 -6.86 10.80 10.64
C ALA A 15 -6.16 10.07 9.48
N LEU A 16 -6.80 9.04 8.91
CA LEU A 16 -6.27 8.33 7.74
C LEU A 16 -6.11 9.27 6.53
N LYS A 17 -7.13 10.07 6.20
CA LYS A 17 -7.07 11.03 5.10
C LYS A 17 -5.96 12.06 5.30
N HIS A 18 -5.79 12.59 6.50
CA HIS A 18 -4.69 13.49 6.82
C HIS A 18 -3.31 12.85 6.65
N LEU A 19 -3.14 11.59 7.06
CA LEU A 19 -1.90 10.86 6.86
C LEU A 19 -1.59 10.69 5.38
N ILE A 20 -2.58 10.34 4.56
CA ILE A 20 -2.42 10.19 3.11
C ILE A 20 -2.08 11.53 2.47
N ALA A 21 -2.82 12.59 2.79
CA ALA A 21 -2.57 13.93 2.24
C ALA A 21 -1.17 14.49 2.57
N SER A 22 -0.60 14.06 3.71
CA SER A 22 0.75 14.45 4.13
C SER A 22 1.86 13.51 3.65
N SER A 23 1.50 12.42 2.95
CA SER A 23 2.43 11.39 2.48
C SER A 23 2.77 11.59 1.01
N ASP A 24 3.99 11.23 0.65
CA ASP A 24 4.47 11.27 -0.73
C ASP A 24 4.21 9.98 -1.51
N GLY A 25 3.81 8.93 -0.81
CA GLY A 25 3.48 7.61 -1.36
C GLY A 25 3.00 6.65 -0.29
N LEU A 26 2.42 5.54 -0.69
CA LEU A 26 1.86 4.52 0.18
C LEU A 26 2.54 3.17 -0.05
N MET A 27 2.88 2.47 1.02
CA MET A 27 3.25 1.06 0.98
C MET A 27 2.14 0.22 1.60
N LEU A 28 1.60 -0.71 0.83
CA LEU A 28 0.49 -1.55 1.25
C LEU A 28 0.94 -3.01 1.38
N ALA A 29 0.72 -3.60 2.54
CA ALA A 29 0.88 -5.01 2.79
C ALA A 29 -0.46 -5.56 3.28
N SER A 30 -1.12 -6.37 2.46
CA SER A 30 -2.42 -6.96 2.79
C SER A 30 -2.35 -8.48 2.68
N PRO A 31 -2.90 -9.22 3.65
CA PRO A 31 -3.03 -10.66 3.52
C PRO A 31 -4.06 -11.02 2.45
N GLU A 32 -3.92 -12.23 1.88
CA GLU A 32 -4.94 -12.84 1.04
C GLU A 32 -5.86 -13.71 1.90
N TYR A 33 -7.16 -13.47 1.83
CA TYR A 33 -8.19 -14.30 2.43
C TYR A 33 -9.19 -14.74 1.39
N ALA A 34 -9.38 -16.06 1.25
CA ALA A 34 -10.33 -16.65 0.29
C ALA A 34 -10.15 -16.08 -1.14
N HIS A 35 -8.89 -16.00 -1.61
CA HIS A 35 -8.52 -15.44 -2.91
C HIS A 35 -8.90 -13.97 -3.12
N GLY A 36 -9.04 -13.19 -2.06
CA GLY A 36 -9.35 -11.77 -2.12
C GLY A 36 -8.54 -10.93 -1.14
N ILE A 37 -8.64 -9.62 -1.29
CA ILE A 37 -8.09 -8.66 -0.32
C ILE A 37 -8.87 -8.76 1.00
N SER A 38 -8.21 -8.45 2.11
CA SER A 38 -8.86 -8.48 3.42
C SER A 38 -10.01 -7.47 3.50
N GLY A 39 -11.07 -7.79 4.24
CA GLY A 39 -12.19 -6.89 4.44
C GLY A 39 -11.76 -5.55 5.06
N VAL A 40 -10.76 -5.56 5.94
CA VAL A 40 -10.19 -4.33 6.53
C VAL A 40 -9.54 -3.47 5.44
N MET A 41 -8.73 -4.04 4.56
CA MET A 41 -8.10 -3.31 3.46
C MET A 41 -9.17 -2.76 2.50
N LYS A 42 -10.14 -3.59 2.10
CA LYS A 42 -11.22 -3.13 1.23
C LYS A 42 -12.01 -1.98 1.85
N ASN A 43 -12.40 -2.11 3.13
CA ASN A 43 -13.10 -1.05 3.84
C ASN A 43 -12.28 0.25 3.93
N THR A 44 -10.96 0.14 4.13
CA THR A 44 -10.06 1.30 4.14
C THR A 44 -10.07 2.01 2.79
N LEU A 45 -9.93 1.25 1.70
CA LEU A 45 -9.95 1.82 0.34
C LEU A 45 -11.31 2.42 0.00
N ASP A 46 -12.43 1.82 0.43
CA ASP A 46 -13.78 2.36 0.21
C ASP A 46 -13.96 3.75 0.84
N TRP A 47 -13.35 4.02 2.01
CA TRP A 47 -13.35 5.36 2.61
C TRP A 47 -12.49 6.37 1.83
N LEU A 48 -11.56 5.92 1.01
CA LEU A 48 -10.63 6.76 0.24
C LEU A 48 -11.08 6.99 -1.20
N VAL A 49 -12.12 6.31 -1.70
CA VAL A 49 -12.61 6.44 -3.08
C VAL A 49 -12.97 7.88 -3.44
N SER A 50 -13.51 8.65 -2.50
CA SER A 50 -13.89 10.06 -2.69
C SER A 50 -12.85 11.05 -2.16
N ASP A 51 -11.67 10.58 -1.75
CA ASP A 51 -10.63 11.44 -1.19
C ASP A 51 -9.78 12.07 -2.29
N GLU A 52 -9.72 13.41 -2.32
CA GLU A 52 -8.99 14.17 -3.34
C GLU A 52 -7.46 14.02 -3.25
N SER A 53 -6.94 13.54 -2.13
CA SER A 53 -5.50 13.33 -1.95
C SER A 53 -5.01 11.96 -2.44
N PHE A 54 -5.92 11.02 -2.68
CA PHE A 54 -5.56 9.67 -3.15
C PHE A 54 -5.17 9.61 -4.64
N PRO A 55 -5.85 10.31 -5.58
CA PRO A 55 -5.49 10.25 -6.99
C PRO A 55 -4.02 10.63 -7.24
N TYR A 56 -3.37 9.82 -8.06
CA TYR A 56 -1.96 9.96 -8.47
C TYR A 56 -0.93 9.76 -7.34
N ILE A 57 -1.34 9.28 -6.16
CA ILE A 57 -0.36 8.91 -5.13
C ILE A 57 0.44 7.68 -5.59
N PRO A 58 1.76 7.67 -5.47
CA PRO A 58 2.58 6.48 -5.72
C PRO A 58 2.27 5.38 -4.71
N VAL A 59 2.10 4.15 -5.18
CA VAL A 59 1.80 2.99 -4.33
C VAL A 59 2.75 1.85 -4.63
N ALA A 60 3.37 1.28 -3.60
CA ALA A 60 4.12 0.04 -3.64
C ALA A 60 3.37 -1.07 -2.90
N LEU A 61 3.30 -2.26 -3.48
CA LEU A 61 2.64 -3.41 -2.89
C LEU A 61 3.66 -4.43 -2.40
N ILE A 62 3.58 -4.77 -1.12
CA ILE A 62 4.44 -5.78 -0.50
C ILE A 62 3.66 -7.07 -0.34
N ASN A 63 4.09 -8.12 -1.04
CA ASN A 63 3.52 -9.44 -0.92
C ASN A 63 4.35 -10.29 0.03
N THR A 64 3.80 -10.65 1.19
CA THR A 64 4.49 -11.45 2.20
C THR A 64 4.27 -12.96 2.05
N SER A 65 3.45 -13.39 1.08
CA SER A 65 3.16 -14.79 0.82
C SER A 65 3.26 -15.13 -0.67
N PRO A 66 4.02 -16.16 -1.07
CA PRO A 66 4.11 -16.57 -2.47
C PRO A 66 2.78 -17.11 -3.03
N ARG A 67 1.79 -17.35 -2.17
CA ARG A 67 0.46 -17.84 -2.55
C ARG A 67 -0.57 -16.73 -2.74
N ALA A 68 -0.26 -15.50 -2.31
CA ALA A 68 -1.18 -14.35 -2.29
C ALA A 68 -1.12 -13.56 -3.61
N HIS A 69 -1.32 -14.20 -4.75
CA HIS A 69 -1.30 -13.53 -6.06
C HIS A 69 -2.67 -12.95 -6.46
N HIS A 70 -3.78 -13.59 -6.10
CA HIS A 70 -5.13 -13.08 -6.40
C HIS A 70 -5.42 -11.76 -5.68
N ALA A 71 -5.08 -11.69 -4.38
CA ALA A 71 -5.24 -10.45 -3.62
C ALA A 71 -4.36 -9.32 -4.19
N GLN A 72 -3.14 -9.63 -4.63
CA GLN A 72 -2.23 -8.64 -5.23
C GLN A 72 -2.79 -8.08 -6.55
N GLU A 73 -3.28 -8.94 -7.43
CA GLU A 73 -3.88 -8.52 -8.70
C GLU A 73 -5.13 -7.67 -8.46
N THR A 74 -6.03 -8.12 -7.59
CA THR A 74 -7.23 -7.36 -7.22
C THR A 74 -6.86 -6.01 -6.60
N LEU A 75 -5.85 -5.97 -5.72
CA LEU A 75 -5.42 -4.72 -5.08
C LEU A 75 -4.84 -3.75 -6.10
N LYS A 76 -4.03 -4.21 -7.05
CA LYS A 76 -3.54 -3.39 -8.16
C LYS A 76 -4.68 -2.79 -8.98
N GLU A 77 -5.67 -3.58 -9.33
CA GLU A 77 -6.83 -3.11 -10.08
C GLU A 77 -7.61 -2.04 -9.31
N VAL A 78 -7.90 -2.28 -8.03
CA VAL A 78 -8.61 -1.31 -7.17
C VAL A 78 -7.83 0.01 -7.09
N ILE A 79 -6.52 -0.04 -6.80
CA ILE A 79 -5.68 1.15 -6.70
C ILE A 79 -5.64 1.93 -8.02
N THR A 80 -5.51 1.22 -9.15
CA THR A 80 -5.49 1.83 -10.48
C THR A 80 -6.84 2.47 -10.82
N THR A 81 -7.95 1.82 -10.48
CA THR A 81 -9.30 2.36 -10.65
C THR A 81 -9.51 3.63 -9.82
N MET A 82 -8.91 3.70 -8.64
CA MET A 82 -8.88 4.90 -7.79
C MET A 82 -7.86 5.96 -8.25
N SER A 83 -7.26 5.78 -9.43
CA SER A 83 -6.22 6.66 -10.00
C SER A 83 -4.91 6.72 -9.21
N GLY A 84 -4.62 5.75 -8.35
CA GLY A 84 -3.30 5.59 -7.74
C GLY A 84 -2.26 5.09 -8.76
N ILE A 85 -1.00 5.41 -8.55
CA ILE A 85 0.10 5.00 -9.44
C ILE A 85 0.85 3.83 -8.83
N ILE A 86 0.68 2.63 -9.39
CA ILE A 86 1.46 1.47 -8.96
C ILE A 86 2.91 1.63 -9.41
N VAL A 87 3.82 1.64 -8.46
CA VAL A 87 5.27 1.66 -8.69
C VAL A 87 5.77 0.21 -8.76
N GLU A 88 5.63 -0.41 -9.91
CA GLU A 88 5.93 -1.85 -10.12
C GLU A 88 7.35 -2.22 -9.70
N SER A 89 8.35 -1.36 -9.94
CA SER A 89 9.73 -1.59 -9.55
C SER A 89 9.96 -1.64 -8.03
N ALA A 90 9.02 -1.12 -7.24
CA ALA A 90 9.03 -1.17 -5.78
C ALA A 90 8.02 -2.20 -5.22
N CYS A 91 7.23 -2.87 -6.07
CA CYS A 91 6.40 -3.98 -5.66
C CYS A 91 7.27 -5.23 -5.46
N MET A 92 7.35 -5.73 -4.24
CA MET A 92 8.32 -6.78 -3.91
C MET A 92 7.67 -7.94 -3.14
N PRO A 93 7.95 -9.20 -3.55
CA PRO A 93 7.62 -10.36 -2.75
C PRO A 93 8.64 -10.53 -1.61
N ILE A 94 8.22 -10.34 -0.38
CA ILE A 94 9.03 -10.60 0.82
C ILE A 94 8.48 -11.84 1.50
N LYS A 95 9.10 -12.99 1.27
CA LYS A 95 8.61 -14.28 1.75
C LYS A 95 8.72 -14.39 3.27
N LEU A 96 7.64 -14.13 3.98
CA LEU A 96 7.53 -14.29 5.44
C LEU A 96 6.74 -15.54 5.85
N LEU A 97 5.97 -16.13 4.95
CA LEU A 97 5.15 -17.33 5.23
C LEU A 97 6.02 -18.45 5.76
N GLY A 98 5.68 -18.95 6.95
CA GLY A 98 6.39 -20.06 7.63
C GLY A 98 7.68 -19.64 8.36
N THR A 99 7.96 -18.34 8.52
CA THR A 99 9.17 -17.89 9.21
C THR A 99 8.97 -17.63 10.70
N GLU A 100 7.75 -17.49 11.20
CA GLU A 100 7.43 -17.10 12.58
C GLU A 100 8.17 -15.84 13.10
N LEU A 101 8.70 -15.01 12.18
CA LEU A 101 9.43 -13.80 12.53
C LEU A 101 8.48 -12.66 12.85
N ASP A 102 8.72 -11.99 13.97
CA ASP A 102 8.15 -10.69 14.27
C ASP A 102 8.89 -9.56 13.52
N ALA A 103 8.48 -8.31 13.71
CA ALA A 103 9.09 -7.17 13.06
C ALA A 103 10.59 -7.04 13.37
N GLN A 104 11.01 -7.34 14.61
CA GLN A 104 12.41 -7.29 15.01
C GLN A 104 13.20 -8.42 14.35
N GLY A 105 12.64 -9.61 14.28
CA GLY A 105 13.23 -10.76 13.60
C GLY A 105 13.41 -10.51 12.09
N VAL A 106 12.45 -9.85 11.45
CA VAL A 106 12.57 -9.45 10.03
C VAL A 106 13.71 -8.47 9.83
N VAL A 107 13.83 -7.44 10.68
CA VAL A 107 14.92 -6.45 10.60
C VAL A 107 16.28 -7.05 10.94
N ALA A 108 16.34 -7.99 11.87
CA ALA A 108 17.57 -8.70 12.23
C ALA A 108 18.03 -9.68 11.14
N ASN A 109 17.12 -10.18 10.32
CA ASN A 109 17.46 -11.07 9.20
C ASN A 109 18.09 -10.26 8.05
N GLU A 110 19.37 -10.49 7.81
CA GLU A 110 20.16 -9.71 6.83
C GLU A 110 19.56 -9.72 5.42
N ARG A 111 19.10 -10.90 4.95
CA ARG A 111 18.49 -11.04 3.63
C ARG A 111 17.17 -10.27 3.53
N LEU A 112 16.26 -10.41 4.50
CA LEU A 112 14.96 -9.73 4.50
C LEU A 112 15.14 -8.21 4.65
N ARG A 113 16.05 -7.78 5.53
CA ARG A 113 16.41 -6.37 5.68
C ARG A 113 16.94 -5.79 4.37
N GLY A 114 17.85 -6.51 3.69
CA GLY A 114 18.37 -6.09 2.38
C GLY A 114 17.26 -5.88 1.34
N GLN A 115 16.33 -6.82 1.24
CA GLN A 115 15.17 -6.71 0.35
C GLN A 115 14.29 -5.50 0.70
N LEU A 116 14.02 -5.26 1.99
CA LEU A 116 13.22 -4.10 2.43
C LEU A 116 13.92 -2.78 2.13
N VAL A 117 15.22 -2.69 2.37
CA VAL A 117 16.02 -1.48 2.07
C VAL A 117 16.01 -1.20 0.57
N GLU A 118 16.19 -2.22 -0.27
CA GLU A 118 16.13 -2.08 -1.73
C GLU A 118 14.75 -1.58 -2.18
N CYS A 119 13.67 -2.19 -1.67
CA CYS A 119 12.30 -1.78 -1.94
C CYS A 119 12.07 -0.30 -1.57
N LEU A 120 12.40 0.09 -0.34
CA LEU A 120 12.24 1.45 0.17
C LEU A 120 13.06 2.46 -0.64
N THR A 121 14.31 2.13 -0.97
CA THR A 121 15.19 3.00 -1.76
C THR A 121 14.63 3.20 -3.16
N THR A 122 14.22 2.12 -3.82
CA THR A 122 13.61 2.17 -5.15
C THR A 122 12.33 3.00 -5.12
N PHE A 123 11.48 2.78 -4.12
CA PHE A 123 10.23 3.52 -3.99
C PHE A 123 10.47 5.02 -3.80
N ALA A 124 11.39 5.40 -2.91
CA ALA A 124 11.73 6.80 -2.67
C ALA A 124 12.28 7.49 -3.94
N LEU A 125 13.12 6.81 -4.71
CA LEU A 125 13.62 7.34 -5.98
C LEU A 125 12.51 7.54 -7.01
N GLN A 126 11.59 6.59 -7.14
CA GLN A 126 10.45 6.70 -8.06
C GLN A 126 9.50 7.82 -7.67
N ILE A 127 9.23 8.01 -6.38
CA ILE A 127 8.46 9.15 -5.87
C ILE A 127 9.09 10.48 -6.31
N GLN A 128 10.41 10.62 -6.14
CA GLN A 128 11.13 11.83 -6.54
C GLN A 128 11.04 12.08 -8.05
N LEU A 129 11.16 11.04 -8.87
CA LEU A 129 11.02 11.14 -10.33
C LEU A 129 9.60 11.58 -10.73
N LEU A 130 8.57 10.98 -10.14
CA LEU A 130 7.18 11.33 -10.40
C LEU A 130 6.87 12.77 -9.99
N LYS A 131 7.40 13.25 -8.87
CA LYS A 131 7.28 14.66 -8.46
C LYS A 131 7.88 15.61 -9.47
N ARG A 132 9.07 15.33 -10.00
CA ARG A 132 9.71 16.17 -11.02
C ARG A 132 8.91 16.24 -12.33
N LEU A 133 8.31 15.11 -12.74
CA LEU A 133 7.49 15.05 -13.95
C LEU A 133 6.19 15.83 -13.83
N ARG A 134 5.67 16.03 -12.62
CA ARG A 134 4.45 16.83 -12.38
C ARG A 134 4.70 18.32 -12.29
N LEU A 135 5.95 18.74 -12.08
CA LEU A 135 6.33 20.16 -11.96
C LEU A 135 6.71 20.78 -13.33
N ASN A 136 6.80 19.97 -14.37
CA ASN A 136 7.04 20.37 -15.76
C ASN A 136 5.78 20.28 -16.61
#